data_b7e8f043e33055c32f96e2adae3b5f1a
#
_entry.id   b7e8f043e33055c32f96e2adae3b5f1a
#
_cell.length_a   1.000
_cell.length_b   1.000
_cell.length_c   1.000
_cell.angle_alpha   90.00
_cell.angle_beta   90.00
_cell.angle_gamma   90.00
#
_symmetry.space_group_name_H-M   'P 1'
#
loop_
_entity.id
_entity.type
_entity.pdbx_description
1 polymer ?
#
loop_
_entity_poly.entity_id
_entity_poly.type
_entity_poly.pdbx_seq_one_letter_code
_entity_poly.pdbx_strand_id
1 'polypeptide(L)'
;DSAAPKGRLILPQVQVLREILDNDANAIIAKENKLKEALANLKRPPSLVITDSQVFGEIESIVPETIPFTSFSILFARYKGDLTTYINGVKAIEKLAKNDKILIAEGCTHHRQKDDIGTVKIPKWLKEYTGVDLTFDWASGGKYPANLAEYKLIIHCGACMLKRREVL
;
A
#
# COMPACT_ATOMS: atom_id res chain seq x y z
N ASP A 1 11.25 8.86 1.70
CA ASP A 1 11.15 7.45 2.02
C ASP A 1 12.55 6.82 2.11
N SER A 2 12.95 6.43 3.32
CA SER A 2 14.27 5.82 3.58
C SER A 2 14.42 4.43 2.93
N ALA A 3 13.32 3.78 2.58
CA ALA A 3 13.27 2.47 1.94
C ALA A 3 13.24 2.55 0.40
N ALA A 4 13.00 3.73 -0.18
CA ALA A 4 13.03 3.90 -1.62
C ALA A 4 14.47 3.87 -2.17
N PRO A 5 14.70 3.31 -3.37
CA PRO A 5 16.00 3.34 -4.00
C PRO A 5 16.49 4.77 -4.21
N LYS A 6 17.74 5.06 -3.78
CA LYS A 6 18.33 6.39 -3.99
C LYS A 6 18.46 6.71 -5.48
N GLY A 7 18.26 7.96 -5.81
CA GLY A 7 18.49 8.50 -7.16
C GLY A 7 17.37 8.28 -8.18
N ARG A 8 16.25 7.65 -7.81
CA ARG A 8 15.10 7.48 -8.71
C ARG A 8 13.78 7.44 -7.97
N LEU A 9 12.72 7.84 -8.66
CA LEU A 9 11.35 7.57 -8.24
C LEU A 9 10.98 6.11 -8.58
N ILE A 10 10.19 5.48 -7.73
CA ILE A 10 9.65 4.14 -8.00
C ILE A 10 8.43 4.22 -8.92
N LEU A 11 8.10 3.10 -9.56
CA LEU A 11 7.05 3.05 -10.58
C LEU A 11 5.70 3.66 -10.14
N PRO A 12 5.15 3.39 -8.94
CA PRO A 12 3.91 4.02 -8.48
C PRO A 12 3.99 5.55 -8.43
N GLN A 13 5.10 6.09 -7.96
CA GLN A 13 5.32 7.54 -7.87
C GLN A 13 5.35 8.16 -9.27
N VAL A 14 6.10 7.56 -10.20
CA VAL A 14 6.18 8.04 -11.59
C VAL A 14 4.82 8.00 -12.28
N GLN A 15 4.05 6.92 -12.12
CA GLN A 15 2.75 6.79 -12.76
C GLN A 15 1.73 7.81 -12.21
N VAL A 16 1.69 8.03 -10.91
CA VAL A 16 0.80 9.03 -10.30
C VAL A 16 1.18 10.44 -10.74
N LEU A 17 2.49 10.77 -10.78
CA LEU A 17 2.94 12.07 -11.27
C LEU A 17 2.54 12.27 -12.74
N ARG A 18 2.68 11.24 -13.58
CA ARG A 18 2.26 11.32 -14.97
C ARG A 18 0.77 11.55 -15.10
N GLU A 19 -0.05 10.84 -14.33
CA GLU A 19 -1.50 11.01 -14.29
C GLU A 19 -1.90 12.43 -13.87
N ILE A 20 -1.24 13.00 -12.86
CA ILE A 20 -1.49 14.39 -12.41
C ILE A 20 -1.21 15.37 -13.55
N LEU A 21 -0.09 15.21 -14.27
CA LEU A 21 0.27 16.09 -15.38
C LEU A 21 -0.66 15.92 -16.58
N ASP A 22 -1.08 14.69 -16.88
CA ASP A 22 -2.01 14.41 -17.99
C ASP A 22 -3.41 14.99 -17.75
N ASN A 23 -3.74 15.31 -16.49
CA ASN A 23 -4.98 15.99 -16.08
C ASN A 23 -4.78 17.49 -15.81
N ASP A 24 -3.76 18.12 -16.36
CA ASP A 24 -3.45 19.55 -16.22
C ASP A 24 -3.38 20.03 -14.74
N ALA A 25 -3.02 19.13 -13.83
CA ALA A 25 -2.86 19.43 -12.41
C ALA A 25 -1.38 19.62 -12.02
N ASN A 26 -1.16 20.25 -10.86
CA ASN A 26 0.18 20.48 -10.32
C ASN A 26 0.52 19.48 -9.23
N ALA A 27 1.79 19.07 -9.15
CA ALA A 27 2.31 18.25 -8.07
C ALA A 27 3.49 18.97 -7.38
N ILE A 28 3.51 18.88 -6.06
CA ILE A 28 4.66 19.27 -5.25
C ILE A 28 5.19 18.02 -4.58
N ILE A 29 6.49 17.78 -4.74
CA ILE A 29 7.16 16.60 -4.20
C ILE A 29 8.00 17.04 -3.01
N ALA A 30 7.77 16.39 -1.88
CA ALA A 30 8.53 16.63 -0.65
C ALA A 30 8.94 15.32 0.00
N LYS A 31 10.05 15.33 0.72
CA LYS A 31 10.38 14.24 1.64
C LYS A 31 9.51 14.35 2.90
N GLU A 32 9.31 13.22 3.60
CA GLU A 32 8.52 13.14 4.83
C GLU A 32 8.89 14.23 5.83
N ASN A 33 10.18 14.44 6.10
CA ASN A 33 10.69 15.46 7.02
C ASN A 33 10.52 16.92 6.54
N LYS A 34 10.12 17.11 5.28
CA LYS A 34 9.88 18.44 4.68
C LYS A 34 8.41 18.72 4.40
N LEU A 35 7.52 17.76 4.68
CA LEU A 35 6.09 17.91 4.38
C LEU A 35 5.47 19.10 5.12
N LYS A 36 5.74 19.25 6.41
CA LYS A 36 5.20 20.36 7.21
C LYS A 36 5.58 21.72 6.64
N GLU A 37 6.85 21.88 6.25
CA GLU A 37 7.36 23.10 5.62
C GLU A 37 6.73 23.30 4.23
N ALA A 38 6.61 22.24 3.44
CA ALA A 38 5.97 22.30 2.13
C ALA A 38 4.50 22.76 2.23
N LEU A 39 3.72 22.19 3.14
CA LEU A 39 2.33 22.58 3.38
C LEU A 39 2.21 24.05 3.83
N ALA A 40 3.09 24.50 4.71
CA ALA A 40 3.08 25.88 5.22
C ALA A 40 3.40 26.92 4.14
N ASN A 41 4.16 26.55 3.12
CA ASN A 41 4.55 27.45 2.03
C ASN A 41 3.50 27.54 0.90
N LEU A 42 2.42 26.76 0.96
CA LEU A 42 1.35 26.82 -0.02
C LEU A 42 0.39 27.96 0.25
N LYS A 43 0.05 28.73 -0.79
CA LYS A 43 -1.00 29.77 -0.70
C LYS A 43 -2.39 29.20 -0.43
N ARG A 44 -2.63 27.97 -0.84
CA ARG A 44 -3.90 27.22 -0.64
C ARG A 44 -3.57 25.79 -0.26
N PRO A 45 -4.38 25.13 0.59
CA PRO A 45 -4.22 23.73 0.89
C PRO A 45 -4.22 22.89 -0.39
N PRO A 46 -3.46 21.80 -0.47
CA PRO A 46 -3.53 20.90 -1.60
C PRO A 46 -4.87 20.15 -1.59
N SER A 47 -5.34 19.75 -2.76
CA SER A 47 -6.56 18.93 -2.91
C SER A 47 -6.39 17.51 -2.40
N LEU A 48 -5.16 17.01 -2.34
CA LEU A 48 -4.83 15.66 -1.89
C LEU A 48 -3.36 15.58 -1.49
N VAL A 49 -3.08 14.89 -0.40
CA VAL A 49 -1.73 14.44 -0.03
C VAL A 49 -1.62 12.95 -0.29
N ILE A 50 -0.55 12.52 -0.96
CA ILE A 50 -0.27 11.12 -1.30
C ILE A 50 1.08 10.72 -0.70
N THR A 51 1.12 9.59 -0.01
CA THR A 51 2.37 9.08 0.61
C THR A 51 2.60 7.61 0.34
N ASP A 52 3.78 7.12 0.69
CA ASP A 52 4.06 5.69 0.75
C ASP A 52 3.40 5.06 1.97
N SER A 53 2.89 3.84 1.81
CA SER A 53 2.21 3.12 2.90
C SER A 53 3.12 2.84 4.10
N GLN A 54 4.44 2.78 3.89
CA GLN A 54 5.40 2.51 4.96
C GLN A 54 5.55 3.65 5.97
N VAL A 55 5.25 4.87 5.57
CA VAL A 55 5.31 6.08 6.42
C VAL A 55 3.93 6.69 6.64
N PHE A 56 2.85 5.95 6.33
CA PHE A 56 1.48 6.45 6.37
C PHE A 56 1.12 7.05 7.73
N GLY A 57 1.34 6.32 8.83
CA GLY A 57 1.01 6.78 10.17
C GLY A 57 1.83 8.00 10.62
N GLU A 58 3.10 8.11 10.20
CA GLU A 58 3.92 9.30 10.47
C GLU A 58 3.34 10.52 9.74
N ILE A 59 3.01 10.37 8.46
CA ILE A 59 2.48 11.46 7.63
C ILE A 59 1.08 11.86 8.05
N GLU A 60 0.22 10.91 8.43
CA GLU A 60 -1.13 11.17 8.94
C GLU A 60 -1.11 12.14 10.11
N SER A 61 -0.15 12.02 11.02
CA SER A 61 -0.01 12.93 12.17
C SER A 61 0.37 14.38 11.80
N ILE A 62 0.87 14.60 10.58
CA ILE A 62 1.33 15.90 10.09
C ILE A 62 0.27 16.57 9.21
N VAL A 63 -0.52 15.78 8.46
CA VAL A 63 -1.53 16.30 7.52
C VAL A 63 -2.77 16.75 8.29
N PRO A 64 -3.22 18.02 8.14
CA PRO A 64 -4.48 18.46 8.73
C PRO A 64 -5.68 17.61 8.27
N GLU A 65 -6.62 17.30 9.16
CA GLU A 65 -7.83 16.52 8.86
C GLU A 65 -8.69 17.11 7.74
N THR A 66 -8.56 18.40 7.48
CA THR A 66 -9.26 19.10 6.39
C THR A 66 -8.69 18.82 5.01
N ILE A 67 -7.52 18.18 4.93
CA ILE A 67 -6.85 17.86 3.67
C ILE A 67 -7.03 16.35 3.40
N PRO A 68 -7.65 15.97 2.27
CA PRO A 68 -7.74 14.58 1.86
C PRO A 68 -6.35 13.91 1.81
N PHE A 69 -6.26 12.70 2.37
CA PHE A 69 -5.01 11.99 2.51
C PHE A 69 -5.14 10.54 2.04
N THR A 70 -4.13 10.03 1.32
CA THR A 70 -4.12 8.67 0.81
C THR A 70 -2.70 8.15 0.61
N SER A 71 -2.58 6.87 0.21
CA SER A 71 -1.30 6.28 -0.18
C SER A 71 -1.29 5.81 -1.63
N PHE A 72 -0.08 5.66 -2.19
CA PHE A 72 0.09 5.05 -3.52
C PHE A 72 -0.55 3.65 -3.59
N SER A 73 -0.47 2.84 -2.54
CA SER A 73 -1.08 1.50 -2.51
C SER A 73 -2.60 1.56 -2.63
N ILE A 74 -3.27 2.50 -1.95
CA ILE A 74 -4.73 2.70 -2.04
C ILE A 74 -5.13 3.17 -3.45
N LEU A 75 -4.39 4.12 -4.02
CA LEU A 75 -4.62 4.57 -5.40
C LEU A 75 -4.50 3.41 -6.40
N PHE A 76 -3.47 2.57 -6.25
CA PHE A 76 -3.28 1.40 -7.10
C PHE A 76 -4.34 0.32 -6.88
N ALA A 77 -4.78 0.10 -5.65
CA ALA A 77 -5.89 -0.80 -5.35
C ALA A 77 -7.18 -0.34 -6.09
N ARG A 78 -7.46 0.96 -6.10
CA ARG A 78 -8.58 1.52 -6.86
C ARG A 78 -8.39 1.40 -8.37
N TYR A 79 -7.20 1.71 -8.87
CA TYR A 79 -6.92 1.72 -10.31
C TYR A 79 -6.90 0.31 -10.91
N LYS A 80 -6.28 -0.66 -10.23
CA LYS A 80 -6.06 -2.01 -10.76
C LYS A 80 -7.07 -3.06 -10.29
N GLY A 81 -7.67 -2.85 -9.12
CA GLY A 81 -8.61 -3.78 -8.51
C GLY A 81 -10.02 -3.22 -8.34
N ASP A 82 -10.74 -3.81 -7.41
CA ASP A 82 -12.03 -3.32 -6.91
C ASP A 82 -11.86 -2.85 -5.46
N LEU A 83 -11.81 -1.53 -5.27
CA LEU A 83 -11.60 -0.94 -3.95
C LEU A 83 -12.71 -1.34 -2.96
N THR A 84 -13.96 -1.51 -3.41
CA THR A 84 -15.08 -1.92 -2.56
C THR A 84 -14.84 -3.32 -1.99
N THR A 85 -14.40 -4.25 -2.83
CA THR A 85 -14.01 -5.61 -2.40
C THR A 85 -12.88 -5.56 -1.38
N TYR A 86 -11.87 -4.72 -1.60
CA TYR A 86 -10.75 -4.59 -0.64
C TYR A 86 -11.19 -3.99 0.69
N ILE A 87 -12.01 -2.94 0.69
CA ILE A 87 -12.57 -2.34 1.92
C ILE A 87 -13.38 -3.38 2.71
N ASN A 88 -14.18 -4.19 2.03
CA ASN A 88 -14.93 -5.27 2.68
C ASN A 88 -14.00 -6.37 3.21
N GLY A 89 -12.92 -6.68 2.48
CA GLY A 89 -11.89 -7.62 2.90
C GLY A 89 -11.16 -7.19 4.16
N VAL A 90 -10.87 -5.90 4.33
CA VAL A 90 -10.24 -5.36 5.55
C VAL A 90 -11.06 -5.66 6.80
N LYS A 91 -12.39 -5.64 6.72
CA LYS A 91 -13.26 -6.00 7.85
C LYS A 91 -13.11 -7.46 8.32
N ALA A 92 -12.55 -8.33 7.48
CA ALA A 92 -12.27 -9.71 7.86
C ALA A 92 -11.10 -9.82 8.84
N ILE A 93 -10.22 -8.82 8.91
CA ILE A 93 -9.08 -8.80 9.84
C ILE A 93 -9.57 -8.85 11.29
N GLU A 94 -10.66 -8.15 11.62
CA GLU A 94 -11.25 -8.14 12.97
C GLU A 94 -11.81 -9.50 13.40
N LYS A 95 -12.03 -10.41 12.45
CA LYS A 95 -12.61 -11.74 12.68
C LYS A 95 -11.57 -12.86 12.65
N LEU A 96 -10.30 -12.52 12.53
CA LEU A 96 -9.21 -13.48 12.51
C LEU A 96 -9.04 -14.12 13.90
N ALA A 97 -8.87 -15.44 13.91
CA ALA A 97 -8.68 -16.26 15.09
C ALA A 97 -7.29 -16.94 15.05
N LYS A 98 -6.89 -17.48 16.19
CA LYS A 98 -5.64 -18.22 16.34
C LYS A 98 -5.56 -19.37 15.32
N ASN A 99 -4.42 -19.48 14.64
CA ASN A 99 -4.10 -20.44 13.59
C ASN A 99 -4.85 -20.24 12.26
N ASP A 100 -5.60 -19.16 12.08
CA ASP A 100 -6.14 -18.85 10.74
C ASP A 100 -5.03 -18.70 9.72
N LYS A 101 -5.27 -19.25 8.52
CA LYS A 101 -4.33 -19.19 7.40
C LYS A 101 -4.53 -17.93 6.59
N ILE A 102 -3.44 -17.21 6.36
CA ILE A 102 -3.39 -15.98 5.57
C ILE A 102 -2.50 -16.21 4.36
N LEU A 103 -2.99 -15.91 3.18
CA LEU A 103 -2.18 -15.91 1.97
C LEU A 103 -1.73 -14.50 1.65
N ILE A 104 -0.42 -14.29 1.51
CA ILE A 104 0.14 -13.05 1.01
C ILE A 104 0.50 -13.22 -0.46
N ALA A 105 -0.24 -12.53 -1.33
CA ALA A 105 -0.05 -12.55 -2.77
C ALA A 105 0.87 -11.41 -3.21
N GLU A 106 2.11 -11.75 -3.56
CA GLU A 106 3.11 -10.80 -4.05
C GLU A 106 3.00 -10.68 -5.59
N GLY A 107 2.77 -9.48 -6.07
CA GLY A 107 2.62 -9.21 -7.51
C GLY A 107 3.93 -9.21 -8.31
N CYS A 108 5.06 -9.32 -7.67
CA CYS A 108 6.36 -9.25 -8.33
C CYS A 108 7.36 -10.24 -7.75
N THR A 109 8.32 -10.64 -8.60
CA THR A 109 9.43 -11.53 -8.23
C THR A 109 10.73 -10.76 -8.01
N HIS A 110 10.64 -9.50 -7.59
CA HIS A 110 11.82 -8.68 -7.35
C HIS A 110 12.63 -9.21 -6.15
N HIS A 111 13.89 -8.81 -6.10
CA HIS A 111 14.79 -9.22 -5.03
C HIS A 111 14.24 -8.76 -3.67
N ARG A 112 13.90 -9.72 -2.81
CA ARG A 112 13.41 -9.45 -1.45
C ARG A 112 14.49 -8.76 -0.65
N GLN A 113 14.17 -7.61 -0.08
CA GLN A 113 15.06 -6.91 0.86
C GLN A 113 14.87 -7.45 2.27
N LYS A 114 15.84 -7.17 3.15
CA LYS A 114 15.86 -7.68 4.53
C LYS A 114 14.59 -7.36 5.34
N ASP A 115 13.92 -6.23 5.02
CA ASP A 115 12.69 -5.77 5.67
C ASP A 115 11.53 -5.67 4.65
N ASP A 116 11.37 -6.73 3.84
CA ASP A 116 10.35 -6.80 2.81
C ASP A 116 8.93 -6.65 3.39
N ILE A 117 8.09 -5.91 2.67
CA ILE A 117 6.74 -5.59 3.14
C ILE A 117 5.85 -6.84 3.23
N GLY A 118 5.93 -7.74 2.23
CA GLY A 118 5.07 -8.92 2.16
C GLY A 118 5.49 -10.01 3.12
N THR A 119 6.79 -10.25 3.28
CA THR A 119 7.29 -11.38 4.07
C THR A 119 7.58 -11.05 5.52
N VAL A 120 7.81 -9.78 5.85
CA VAL A 120 8.21 -9.36 7.20
C VAL A 120 7.20 -8.40 7.82
N LYS A 121 6.91 -7.28 7.14
CA LYS A 121 6.13 -6.20 7.76
C LYS A 121 4.65 -6.54 7.90
N ILE A 122 4.00 -7.07 6.87
CA ILE A 122 2.56 -7.41 6.91
C ILE A 122 2.27 -8.48 7.97
N PRO A 123 3.00 -9.60 8.06
CA PRO A 123 2.83 -10.57 9.14
C PRO A 123 2.97 -9.96 10.53
N LYS A 124 3.98 -9.11 10.72
CA LYS A 124 4.20 -8.42 12.00
C LYS A 124 3.04 -7.50 12.35
N TRP A 125 2.60 -6.65 11.42
CA TRP A 125 1.48 -5.72 11.65
C TRP A 125 0.17 -6.44 11.92
N LEU A 126 -0.12 -7.54 11.21
CA LEU A 126 -1.31 -8.34 11.49
C LEU A 126 -1.29 -8.96 12.87
N LYS A 127 -0.14 -9.51 13.29
CA LYS A 127 0.01 -10.07 14.64
C LYS A 127 -0.15 -8.99 15.71
N GLU A 128 0.46 -7.82 15.51
CA GLU A 128 0.34 -6.69 16.44
C GLU A 128 -1.09 -6.17 16.53
N TYR A 129 -1.79 -6.07 15.40
CA TYR A 129 -3.16 -5.57 15.34
C TYR A 129 -4.19 -6.54 15.93
N THR A 130 -4.09 -7.83 15.56
CA THR A 130 -5.07 -8.85 15.97
C THR A 130 -4.78 -9.46 17.34
N GLY A 131 -3.54 -9.41 17.79
CA GLY A 131 -3.10 -10.06 19.04
C GLY A 131 -3.08 -11.59 19.01
N VAL A 132 -3.31 -12.22 17.85
CA VAL A 132 -3.36 -13.68 17.71
C VAL A 132 -2.24 -14.22 16.83
N ASP A 133 -1.87 -15.48 17.07
CA ASP A 133 -0.92 -16.17 16.19
C ASP A 133 -1.62 -16.66 14.93
N LEU A 134 -1.10 -16.23 13.77
CA LEU A 134 -1.61 -16.54 12.45
C LEU A 134 -0.58 -17.39 11.68
N THR A 135 -1.06 -18.17 10.71
CA THR A 135 -0.21 -18.93 9.79
C THR A 135 -0.18 -18.23 8.44
N PHE A 136 1.02 -18.07 7.87
CA PHE A 136 1.20 -17.35 6.62
C PHE A 136 1.76 -18.25 5.53
N ASP A 137 1.18 -18.15 4.34
CA ASP A 137 1.70 -18.69 3.10
C ASP A 137 1.90 -17.53 2.10
N TRP A 138 2.79 -17.73 1.13
CA TRP A 138 3.11 -16.72 0.12
C TRP A 138 2.93 -17.26 -1.28
N ALA A 139 2.29 -16.47 -2.13
CA ALA A 139 2.19 -16.69 -3.57
C ALA A 139 2.85 -15.55 -4.32
N SER A 140 3.64 -15.83 -5.36
CA SER A 140 4.26 -14.79 -6.18
C SER A 140 4.12 -15.09 -7.67
N GLY A 141 4.12 -14.03 -8.50
CA GLY A 141 4.04 -14.16 -9.95
C GLY A 141 2.76 -14.80 -10.46
N GLY A 142 1.63 -14.64 -9.75
CA GLY A 142 0.33 -15.20 -10.16
C GLY A 142 0.16 -16.71 -9.95
N LYS A 143 1.10 -17.37 -9.28
CA LYS A 143 1.01 -18.78 -8.92
C LYS A 143 0.31 -18.94 -7.57
N TYR A 144 -1.01 -19.06 -7.60
CA TYR A 144 -1.80 -19.27 -6.39
C TYR A 144 -1.87 -20.76 -6.00
N PRO A 145 -2.01 -21.10 -4.69
CA PRO A 145 -2.35 -22.44 -4.25
C PRO A 145 -3.65 -22.95 -4.89
N ALA A 146 -3.75 -24.25 -5.11
CA ALA A 146 -4.94 -24.87 -5.75
C ALA A 146 -6.22 -24.71 -4.91
N ASN A 147 -6.09 -24.70 -3.58
CA ASN A 147 -7.22 -24.56 -2.66
C ASN A 147 -7.17 -23.22 -1.92
N LEU A 148 -7.74 -22.16 -2.51
CA LEU A 148 -7.83 -20.86 -1.88
C LEU A 148 -8.85 -20.79 -0.74
N ALA A 149 -9.78 -21.73 -0.66
CA ALA A 149 -10.79 -21.80 0.40
C ALA A 149 -10.22 -22.09 1.80
N GLU A 150 -8.99 -22.59 1.88
CA GLU A 150 -8.29 -22.79 3.15
C GLU A 150 -7.85 -21.49 3.82
N TYR A 151 -7.74 -20.41 3.06
CA TYR A 151 -7.26 -19.12 3.57
C TYR A 151 -8.43 -18.27 4.06
N LYS A 152 -8.34 -17.82 5.29
CA LYS A 152 -9.31 -16.92 5.89
C LYS A 152 -9.25 -15.52 5.30
N LEU A 153 -8.06 -15.10 4.88
CA LEU A 153 -7.79 -13.81 4.25
C LEU A 153 -6.69 -13.96 3.20
N ILE A 154 -6.86 -13.27 2.08
CA ILE A 154 -5.83 -13.13 1.05
C ILE A 154 -5.45 -11.64 1.01
N ILE A 155 -4.18 -11.35 1.25
CA ILE A 155 -3.65 -9.99 1.20
C ILE A 155 -2.82 -9.84 -0.06
N HIS A 156 -3.26 -8.95 -0.94
CA HIS A 156 -2.53 -8.62 -2.14
C HIS A 156 -1.59 -7.44 -1.87
N CYS A 157 -0.31 -7.56 -2.20
CA CYS A 157 0.61 -6.42 -2.19
C CYS A 157 0.12 -5.38 -3.21
N GLY A 158 0.62 -4.15 -3.16
CA GLY A 158 0.15 -3.03 -4.01
C GLY A 158 0.11 -3.29 -5.52
N ALA A 159 0.44 -4.49 -6.00
CA ALA A 159 0.36 -4.94 -7.40
C ALA A 159 1.00 -3.98 -8.41
N CYS A 160 2.02 -3.22 -8.00
CA CYS A 160 2.61 -2.15 -8.81
C CYS A 160 3.12 -2.63 -10.18
N MET A 161 3.56 -3.89 -10.28
CA MET A 161 4.08 -4.50 -11.51
C MET A 161 3.05 -5.29 -12.30
N LEU A 162 1.86 -5.56 -11.74
CA LEU A 162 0.81 -6.34 -12.42
C LEU A 162 -0.10 -5.45 -13.26
N LYS A 163 -0.66 -6.02 -14.32
CA LYS A 163 -1.75 -5.40 -15.09
C LYS A 163 -3.08 -5.58 -14.36
N ARG A 164 -4.04 -4.70 -14.63
CA ARG A 164 -5.39 -4.77 -14.04
C ARG A 164 -6.03 -6.16 -14.17
N ARG A 165 -5.97 -6.79 -15.35
CA ARG A 165 -6.53 -8.13 -15.59
C ARG A 165 -5.88 -9.26 -14.80
N GLU A 166 -4.71 -9.01 -14.23
CA GLU A 166 -3.98 -9.98 -13.40
C GLU A 166 -4.31 -9.81 -11.92
N VAL A 167 -4.92 -8.68 -11.57
CA VAL A 167 -5.35 -8.33 -10.22
C VAL A 167 -6.82 -8.69 -9.99
N LEU A 168 -7.66 -8.57 -11.01
CA LEU A 168 -9.09 -8.94 -11.02
C LEU A 168 -9.29 -10.42 -11.32
#